data_296324bc5bfec25a40397056dfb3403e
#
_entry.id   296324bc5bfec25a40397056dfb3403e
#
_cell.length_a   1.000
_cell.length_b   1.000
_cell.length_c   1.000
_cell.angle_alpha   90.00
_cell.angle_beta   90.00
_cell.angle_gamma   90.00
#
_symmetry.space_group_name_H-M   'P 1'
#
loop_
_entity.id
_entity.type
_entity.pdbx_description
1 polymer ?
#
loop_
_entity_poly.entity_id
_entity_poly.type
_entity_poly.pdbx_seq_one_letter_code
_entity_poly.pdbx_strand_id
1 'polypeptide(L)'
;IAKVVDLSPARAAIYSYFHMPEMYPNQGPIRSEDLPGTVEKALIFADAAEAFVRNGYEFIGIDHFSRPTDDLTRAKRAGTLLRHFMGYTAGRTPHLIGLGPTSISGFGDCYAHNTYSMDEYRQAVHAGRLPLLRGYRMTGDDKIRWAVISRFLAYMSVEFGEIDERFG
;
A
#
# COMPACT_ATOMS: atom_id res chain seq x y z
N ILE A 1 0.93 -17.85 -10.91
CA ILE A 1 0.06 -17.94 -9.72
C ILE A 1 0.18 -19.31 -9.05
N ALA A 2 0.05 -20.45 -9.78
CA ALA A 2 0.10 -21.79 -9.19
C ALA A 2 1.29 -21.98 -8.25
N LYS A 3 2.52 -21.67 -8.70
CA LYS A 3 3.73 -21.78 -7.86
C LYS A 3 3.67 -20.94 -6.57
N VAL A 4 3.01 -19.78 -6.59
CA VAL A 4 2.85 -18.95 -5.40
C VAL A 4 1.84 -19.57 -4.44
N VAL A 5 0.76 -20.13 -4.98
CA VAL A 5 -0.24 -20.86 -4.19
C VAL A 5 0.37 -22.11 -3.53
N ASP A 6 1.22 -22.85 -4.27
CA ASP A 6 1.92 -24.04 -3.75
C ASP A 6 2.87 -23.67 -2.58
N LEU A 7 3.54 -22.51 -2.65
CA LEU A 7 4.35 -21.98 -1.54
C LEU A 7 3.52 -21.58 -0.31
N SER A 8 2.22 -21.41 -0.52
CA SER A 8 1.26 -21.11 0.55
C SER A 8 1.65 -19.94 1.48
N PRO A 9 2.04 -18.77 0.97
CA PRO A 9 2.38 -17.64 1.82
C PRO A 9 1.15 -17.19 2.63
N ALA A 10 1.39 -16.61 3.82
CA ALA A 10 0.31 -16.05 4.62
C ALA A 10 -0.40 -14.87 3.94
N ARG A 11 0.35 -14.10 3.15
CA ARG A 11 -0.10 -12.91 2.41
C ARG A 11 0.49 -12.89 1.01
N ALA A 12 -0.27 -12.31 0.08
CA ALA A 12 0.21 -12.00 -1.26
C ALA A 12 -0.31 -10.62 -1.68
N ALA A 13 0.53 -9.87 -2.40
CA ALA A 13 0.13 -8.65 -3.08
C ALA A 13 0.37 -8.82 -4.58
N ILE A 14 -0.62 -8.50 -5.39
CA ILE A 14 -0.58 -8.68 -6.83
C ILE A 14 -0.84 -7.35 -7.51
N TYR A 15 0.15 -6.79 -8.15
CA TYR A 15 -0.01 -5.56 -8.91
C TYR A 15 0.75 -5.62 -10.24
N SER A 16 0.29 -4.82 -11.18
CA SER A 16 0.89 -4.75 -12.51
C SER A 16 2.27 -4.16 -12.48
N TYR A 17 3.13 -4.62 -13.37
CA TYR A 17 4.40 -3.98 -13.64
C TYR A 17 4.21 -2.53 -14.09
N PHE A 18 4.98 -1.64 -13.48
CA PHE A 18 4.97 -0.22 -13.76
C PHE A 18 6.18 0.16 -14.62
N HIS A 19 5.93 0.53 -15.87
CA HIS A 19 6.96 0.81 -16.87
C HIS A 19 7.23 2.32 -16.95
N MET A 20 8.40 2.73 -16.49
CA MET A 20 8.89 4.12 -16.52
C MET A 20 10.39 4.14 -16.78
N PRO A 21 10.83 3.82 -18.01
CA PRO A 21 12.26 3.73 -18.34
C PRO A 21 12.98 5.08 -18.19
N GLU A 22 12.28 6.21 -18.32
CA GLU A 22 12.85 7.54 -18.10
C GLU A 22 13.27 7.75 -16.63
N MET A 23 12.56 7.13 -15.69
CA MET A 23 12.85 7.20 -14.26
C MET A 23 13.74 6.03 -13.80
N TYR A 24 13.58 4.88 -14.44
CA TYR A 24 14.28 3.63 -14.12
C TYR A 24 15.03 3.10 -15.36
N PRO A 25 16.26 3.54 -15.62
CA PRO A 25 17.01 3.18 -16.83
C PRO A 25 17.17 1.67 -17.06
N ASN A 26 17.17 0.87 -16.00
CA ASN A 26 17.22 -0.59 -16.08
C ASN A 26 15.96 -1.22 -16.73
N GLN A 27 14.89 -0.45 -16.89
CA GLN A 27 13.68 -0.89 -17.61
C GLN A 27 13.79 -0.64 -19.13
N GLY A 28 14.79 0.11 -19.59
CA GLY A 28 14.98 0.47 -21.01
C GLY A 28 14.99 -0.71 -21.99
N PRO A 29 15.55 -1.89 -21.67
CA PRO A 29 15.49 -3.05 -22.55
C PRO A 29 14.09 -3.64 -22.75
N ILE A 30 13.10 -3.29 -21.91
CA ILE A 30 11.73 -3.77 -22.02
C ILE A 30 10.97 -2.82 -22.96
N ARG A 31 10.46 -3.34 -24.08
CA ARG A 31 9.71 -2.52 -25.02
C ARG A 31 8.25 -2.40 -24.56
N SER A 32 7.68 -1.20 -24.67
CA SER A 32 6.27 -0.96 -24.27
C SER A 32 5.28 -1.83 -25.05
N GLU A 33 5.62 -2.19 -26.28
CA GLU A 33 4.79 -3.06 -27.14
C GLU A 33 4.74 -4.52 -26.69
N ASP A 34 5.72 -4.95 -25.89
CA ASP A 34 5.76 -6.33 -25.32
C ASP A 34 4.96 -6.42 -24.01
N LEU A 35 4.45 -5.29 -23.51
CA LEU A 35 3.69 -5.25 -22.26
C LEU A 35 2.19 -5.41 -22.52
N PRO A 36 1.47 -6.10 -21.62
CA PRO A 36 0.02 -6.25 -21.74
C PRO A 36 -0.69 -4.91 -21.70
N GLY A 37 -1.71 -4.75 -22.54
CA GLY A 37 -2.59 -3.59 -22.54
C GLY A 37 -3.48 -3.50 -21.29
N THR A 38 -4.22 -2.40 -21.14
CA THR A 38 -5.04 -2.16 -19.94
C THR A 38 -6.08 -3.27 -19.71
N VAL A 39 -6.77 -3.70 -20.76
CA VAL A 39 -7.79 -4.77 -20.66
C VAL A 39 -7.13 -6.10 -20.28
N GLU A 40 -6.02 -6.43 -20.91
CA GLU A 40 -5.28 -7.65 -20.63
C GLU A 40 -4.74 -7.67 -19.19
N LYS A 41 -4.21 -6.55 -18.69
CA LYS A 41 -3.81 -6.41 -17.27
C LYS A 41 -4.98 -6.66 -16.32
N ALA A 42 -6.17 -6.15 -16.64
CA ALA A 42 -7.36 -6.36 -15.83
C ALA A 42 -7.78 -7.85 -15.82
N LEU A 43 -7.71 -8.52 -16.97
CA LEU A 43 -8.00 -9.97 -17.06
C LEU A 43 -6.98 -10.79 -16.29
N ILE A 44 -5.68 -10.52 -16.44
CA ILE A 44 -4.61 -11.17 -15.68
C ILE A 44 -4.83 -11.00 -14.17
N PHE A 45 -5.23 -9.81 -13.72
CA PHE A 45 -5.54 -9.58 -12.32
C PHE A 45 -6.76 -10.38 -11.87
N ALA A 46 -7.83 -10.40 -12.66
CA ALA A 46 -9.06 -11.16 -12.36
C ALA A 46 -8.78 -12.65 -12.21
N ASP A 47 -8.04 -13.24 -13.17
CA ASP A 47 -7.63 -14.65 -13.13
C ASP A 47 -6.77 -14.96 -11.90
N ALA A 48 -5.85 -14.06 -11.58
CA ALA A 48 -5.00 -14.20 -10.40
C ALA A 48 -5.82 -14.12 -9.11
N ALA A 49 -6.74 -13.16 -9.00
CA ALA A 49 -7.62 -13.00 -7.86
C ALA A 49 -8.50 -14.23 -7.65
N GLU A 50 -9.11 -14.73 -8.73
CA GLU A 50 -9.92 -15.96 -8.69
C GLU A 50 -9.10 -17.16 -8.21
N ALA A 51 -7.87 -17.32 -8.73
CA ALA A 51 -6.97 -18.39 -8.31
C ALA A 51 -6.64 -18.33 -6.81
N PHE A 52 -6.38 -17.13 -6.25
CA PHE A 52 -6.15 -16.98 -4.82
C PHE A 52 -7.40 -17.32 -4.00
N VAL A 53 -8.56 -16.81 -4.38
CA VAL A 53 -9.83 -17.06 -3.68
C VAL A 53 -10.17 -18.57 -3.69
N ARG A 54 -10.05 -19.23 -4.83
CA ARG A 54 -10.26 -20.69 -4.96
C ARG A 54 -9.32 -21.52 -4.08
N ASN A 55 -8.15 -20.99 -3.76
CA ASN A 55 -7.16 -21.64 -2.90
C ASN A 55 -7.20 -21.15 -1.45
N GLY A 56 -8.34 -20.59 -1.01
CA GLY A 56 -8.63 -20.29 0.37
C GLY A 56 -8.00 -19.01 0.90
N TYR A 57 -7.63 -18.06 0.03
CA TYR A 57 -7.29 -16.71 0.41
C TYR A 57 -8.52 -15.81 0.41
N GLU A 58 -8.51 -14.79 1.26
CA GLU A 58 -9.50 -13.72 1.26
C GLU A 58 -8.92 -12.46 0.63
N PHE A 59 -9.72 -11.80 -0.19
CA PHE A 59 -9.38 -10.49 -0.74
C PHE A 59 -9.44 -9.43 0.37
N ILE A 60 -8.31 -8.81 0.65
CA ILE A 60 -8.20 -7.79 1.72
C ILE A 60 -8.60 -6.42 1.19
N GLY A 61 -8.06 -6.03 0.05
CA GLY A 61 -8.39 -4.78 -0.62
C GLY A 61 -7.37 -4.49 -1.72
N ILE A 62 -7.72 -3.70 -2.71
CA ILE A 62 -6.97 -3.31 -3.90
C ILE A 62 -6.29 -4.51 -4.58
N ASP A 63 -5.17 -4.96 -4.06
CA ASP A 63 -4.25 -5.93 -4.63
C ASP A 63 -3.78 -6.98 -3.61
N HIS A 64 -4.31 -6.96 -2.37
CA HIS A 64 -3.86 -7.82 -1.27
C HIS A 64 -4.81 -8.98 -1.01
N PHE A 65 -4.20 -10.14 -0.77
CA PHE A 65 -4.86 -11.38 -0.38
C PHE A 65 -4.17 -11.94 0.86
N SER A 66 -4.94 -12.52 1.78
CA SER A 66 -4.36 -13.18 2.95
C SER A 66 -5.14 -14.42 3.36
N ARG A 67 -4.48 -15.31 4.12
CA ARG A 67 -5.13 -16.50 4.67
C ARG A 67 -6.17 -16.10 5.73
N PRO A 68 -7.23 -16.92 5.94
CA PRO A 68 -8.25 -16.64 6.96
C PRO A 68 -7.71 -16.47 8.38
N THR A 69 -6.57 -17.11 8.67
CA THR A 69 -5.87 -17.05 9.98
C THR A 69 -4.92 -15.87 10.12
N ASP A 70 -4.72 -15.10 9.06
CA ASP A 70 -3.82 -13.94 9.05
C ASP A 70 -4.42 -12.74 9.79
N ASP A 71 -3.56 -11.90 10.37
CA ASP A 71 -3.96 -10.72 11.12
C ASP A 71 -4.72 -9.71 10.26
N LEU A 72 -4.39 -9.58 8.96
CA LEU A 72 -5.12 -8.67 8.06
C LEU A 72 -6.56 -9.13 7.87
N THR A 73 -6.79 -10.43 7.67
CA THR A 73 -8.14 -10.99 7.56
C THR A 73 -8.92 -10.79 8.85
N ARG A 74 -8.29 -11.07 10.00
CA ARG A 74 -8.92 -10.83 11.30
C ARG A 74 -9.27 -9.37 11.52
N ALA A 75 -8.35 -8.46 11.19
CA ALA A 75 -8.58 -7.02 11.30
C ALA A 75 -9.68 -6.53 10.35
N LYS A 76 -9.74 -7.05 9.12
CA LYS A 76 -10.81 -6.73 8.18
C LYS A 76 -12.19 -7.15 8.72
N ARG A 77 -12.31 -8.37 9.21
CA ARG A 77 -13.55 -8.89 9.82
C ARG A 77 -13.97 -8.12 11.08
N ALA A 78 -12.98 -7.65 11.85
CA ALA A 78 -13.20 -6.87 13.07
C ALA A 78 -13.43 -5.37 12.82
N GLY A 79 -13.38 -4.90 11.57
CA GLY A 79 -13.52 -3.47 11.25
C GLY A 79 -12.32 -2.60 11.66
N THR A 80 -11.15 -3.22 11.92
CA THR A 80 -9.94 -2.53 12.42
C THR A 80 -8.79 -2.50 11.42
N LEU A 81 -9.05 -2.94 10.19
CA LEU A 81 -8.05 -2.89 9.12
C LEU A 81 -7.72 -1.43 8.76
N LEU A 82 -6.44 -1.11 8.69
CA LEU A 82 -5.97 0.20 8.26
C LEU A 82 -5.17 0.10 6.97
N ARG A 83 -5.30 1.13 6.13
CA ARG A 83 -4.46 1.32 4.95
C ARG A 83 -3.55 2.53 5.18
N HIS A 84 -2.24 2.29 5.12
CA HIS A 84 -1.20 3.32 5.09
C HIS A 84 -0.61 3.44 3.68
N PHE A 85 0.30 4.41 3.47
CA PHE A 85 1.04 4.54 2.21
C PHE A 85 1.79 3.25 1.83
N MET A 86 2.31 2.54 2.82
CA MET A 86 3.13 1.35 2.63
C MET A 86 2.33 0.03 2.54
N GLY A 87 1.01 0.07 2.68
CA GLY A 87 0.18 -1.13 2.61
C GLY A 87 -0.85 -1.25 3.72
N TYR A 88 -1.40 -2.46 3.89
CA TYR A 88 -2.37 -2.76 4.94
C TYR A 88 -1.70 -3.17 6.24
N THR A 89 -2.32 -2.82 7.35
CA THR A 89 -1.90 -3.23 8.70
C THR A 89 -3.11 -3.59 9.57
N ALA A 90 -2.91 -4.58 10.42
CA ALA A 90 -3.88 -4.97 11.46
C ALA A 90 -3.75 -4.14 12.74
N GLY A 91 -2.71 -3.30 12.84
CA GLY A 91 -2.46 -2.46 14.01
C GLY A 91 -3.40 -1.27 14.10
N ARG A 92 -3.77 -0.91 15.33
CA ARG A 92 -4.59 0.29 15.60
C ARG A 92 -3.77 1.59 15.63
N THR A 93 -2.47 1.51 15.43
CA THR A 93 -1.57 2.66 15.53
C THR A 93 -1.64 3.51 14.27
N PRO A 94 -2.07 4.77 14.35
CA PRO A 94 -2.09 5.66 13.20
C PRO A 94 -0.67 6.17 12.84
N HIS A 95 0.35 5.72 13.56
CA HIS A 95 1.72 6.17 13.39
C HIS A 95 2.55 5.10 12.69
N LEU A 96 3.32 5.54 11.70
CA LEU A 96 4.23 4.72 10.93
C LEU A 96 5.60 5.38 10.88
N ILE A 97 6.65 4.64 11.24
CA ILE A 97 8.03 5.09 11.05
C ILE A 97 8.63 4.35 9.87
N GLY A 98 8.95 5.09 8.83
CA GLY A 98 9.61 4.55 7.64
C GLY A 98 11.13 4.54 7.81
N LEU A 99 11.76 3.38 7.67
CA LEU A 99 13.19 3.20 7.71
C LEU A 99 13.73 2.94 6.30
N GLY A 100 14.86 3.55 5.98
CA GLY A 100 15.52 3.42 4.68
C GLY A 100 15.23 4.57 3.72
N PRO A 101 15.97 4.64 2.59
CA PRO A 101 15.69 5.58 1.50
C PRO A 101 14.27 5.40 0.97
N THR A 102 13.67 6.45 0.45
CA THR A 102 12.32 6.50 -0.12
C THR A 102 11.17 6.22 0.84
N SER A 103 11.44 5.83 2.10
CA SER A 103 10.39 5.49 3.06
C SER A 103 9.54 6.70 3.44
N ILE A 104 8.27 6.44 3.71
CA ILE A 104 7.32 7.46 4.18
C ILE A 104 6.95 7.15 5.63
N SER A 105 7.10 8.15 6.49
CA SER A 105 6.61 8.14 7.86
C SER A 105 5.30 8.92 7.98
N GLY A 106 4.43 8.51 8.90
CA GLY A 106 3.18 9.20 9.22
C GLY A 106 2.97 9.32 10.72
N PHE A 107 2.79 10.54 11.22
CA PHE A 107 2.58 10.83 12.64
C PHE A 107 1.42 11.80 12.82
N GLY A 108 0.32 11.33 13.35
CA GLY A 108 -0.86 12.17 13.56
C GLY A 108 -1.34 12.80 12.24
N ASP A 109 -1.08 14.10 12.08
CA ASP A 109 -1.43 14.87 10.90
C ASP A 109 -0.24 15.21 9.98
N CYS A 110 0.92 14.59 10.21
CA CYS A 110 2.14 14.86 9.45
C CYS A 110 2.64 13.64 8.70
N TYR A 111 3.13 13.87 7.50
CA TYR A 111 3.92 12.91 6.73
C TYR A 111 5.33 13.41 6.53
N ALA A 112 6.29 12.50 6.53
CA ALA A 112 7.69 12.78 6.23
C ALA A 112 8.23 11.72 5.27
N HIS A 113 8.95 12.16 4.25
CA HIS A 113 9.49 11.31 3.21
C HIS A 113 11.01 11.39 3.22
N ASN A 114 11.66 10.25 3.36
CA ASN A 114 13.12 10.17 3.32
C ASN A 114 13.64 10.42 1.90
N THR A 115 14.91 10.82 1.80
CA THR A 115 15.58 11.02 0.50
C THR A 115 15.57 9.75 -0.34
N TYR A 116 15.59 9.91 -1.67
CA TYR A 116 15.74 8.82 -2.63
C TYR A 116 17.19 8.36 -2.77
N SER A 117 18.14 9.24 -2.46
CA SER A 117 19.57 8.97 -2.59
C SER A 117 20.09 8.14 -1.42
N MET A 118 20.70 7.00 -1.72
CA MET A 118 21.35 6.16 -0.72
C MET A 118 22.49 6.89 -0.03
N ASP A 119 23.26 7.69 -0.76
CA ASP A 119 24.41 8.40 -0.21
C ASP A 119 23.97 9.54 0.72
N GLU A 120 22.97 10.33 0.33
CA GLU A 120 22.39 11.35 1.21
C GLU A 120 21.77 10.73 2.47
N TYR A 121 21.07 9.59 2.32
CA TYR A 121 20.52 8.85 3.43
C TYR A 121 21.62 8.46 4.43
N ARG A 122 22.68 7.83 3.95
CA ARG A 122 23.84 7.44 4.78
C ARG A 122 24.50 8.63 5.46
N GLN A 123 24.77 9.70 4.71
CA GLN A 123 25.38 10.92 5.25
C GLN A 123 24.53 11.54 6.37
N ALA A 124 23.22 11.63 6.17
CA ALA A 124 22.32 12.17 7.18
C ALA A 124 22.32 11.32 8.47
N VAL A 125 22.17 9.98 8.32
CA VAL A 125 22.17 9.05 9.46
C VAL A 125 23.49 9.06 10.20
N HIS A 126 24.64 9.03 9.51
CA HIS A 126 25.96 9.12 10.14
C HIS A 126 26.17 10.45 10.87
N ALA A 127 25.53 11.52 10.41
CA ALA A 127 25.57 12.82 11.06
C ALA A 127 24.53 12.97 12.19
N GLY A 128 23.82 11.91 12.57
CA GLY A 128 22.75 11.95 13.59
C GLY A 128 21.53 12.76 13.19
N ARG A 129 21.30 12.96 11.89
CA ARG A 129 20.16 13.71 11.36
C ARG A 129 19.15 12.79 10.69
N LEU A 130 17.89 13.19 10.69
CA LEU A 130 16.84 12.51 9.92
C LEU A 130 17.08 12.73 8.41
N PRO A 131 17.04 11.68 7.59
CA PRO A 131 17.32 11.76 6.15
C PRO A 131 16.09 12.23 5.34
N LEU A 132 15.45 13.31 5.80
CA LEU A 132 14.21 13.81 5.23
C LEU A 132 14.45 14.62 3.95
N LEU A 133 13.70 14.27 2.90
CA LEU A 133 13.59 15.04 1.67
C LEU A 133 12.51 16.11 1.77
N ARG A 134 11.34 15.73 2.30
CA ARG A 134 10.17 16.60 2.41
C ARG A 134 9.23 16.15 3.51
N GLY A 135 8.39 17.07 3.98
CA GLY A 135 7.30 16.79 4.90
C GLY A 135 6.01 17.46 4.43
N TYR A 136 4.89 16.97 4.93
CA TYR A 136 3.57 17.54 4.69
C TYR A 136 2.73 17.47 5.95
N ARG A 137 2.08 18.57 6.30
CA ARG A 137 1.08 18.62 7.38
C ARG A 137 -0.31 18.68 6.78
N MET A 138 -1.17 17.74 7.14
CA MET A 138 -2.55 17.67 6.68
C MET A 138 -3.38 18.84 7.18
N THR A 139 -4.15 19.44 6.29
CA THR A 139 -5.22 20.37 6.61
C THR A 139 -6.45 19.62 7.18
N GLY A 140 -7.48 20.36 7.61
CA GLY A 140 -8.76 19.76 8.01
C GLY A 140 -9.39 18.95 6.88
N ASP A 141 -9.41 19.50 5.66
CA ASP A 141 -9.94 18.85 4.46
C ASP A 141 -9.16 17.56 4.11
N ASP A 142 -7.82 17.60 4.21
CA ASP A 142 -6.99 16.41 3.97
C ASP A 142 -7.31 15.28 4.96
N LYS A 143 -7.63 15.60 6.22
CA LYS A 143 -8.00 14.59 7.23
C LYS A 143 -9.32 13.92 6.89
N ILE A 144 -10.29 14.69 6.39
CA ILE A 144 -11.58 14.16 5.92
C ILE A 144 -11.33 13.25 4.72
N ARG A 145 -10.62 13.73 3.70
CA ARG A 145 -10.26 12.93 2.51
C ARG A 145 -9.51 11.65 2.88
N TRP A 146 -8.55 11.76 3.80
CA TRP A 146 -7.80 10.59 4.27
C TRP A 146 -8.72 9.57 4.94
N ALA A 147 -9.64 10.00 5.77
CA ALA A 147 -10.60 9.10 6.43
C ALA A 147 -11.48 8.37 5.42
N VAL A 148 -12.04 9.11 4.45
CA VAL A 148 -12.86 8.53 3.35
C VAL A 148 -12.05 7.55 2.51
N ILE A 149 -10.85 7.95 2.04
CA ILE A 149 -10.00 7.13 1.18
C ILE A 149 -9.55 5.86 1.93
N SER A 150 -9.10 6.00 3.18
CA SER A 150 -8.64 4.86 3.97
C SER A 150 -9.75 3.85 4.22
N ARG A 151 -10.97 4.32 4.50
CA ARG A 151 -12.14 3.48 4.69
C ARG A 151 -12.53 2.76 3.41
N PHE A 152 -12.60 3.52 2.30
CA PHE A 152 -12.91 2.96 0.98
C PHE A 152 -11.89 1.90 0.56
N LEU A 153 -10.60 2.16 0.72
CA LEU A 153 -9.54 1.22 0.35
C LEU A 153 -9.52 -0.05 1.21
N ALA A 154 -9.93 0.04 2.49
CA ALA A 154 -9.98 -1.11 3.40
C ALA A 154 -11.25 -1.95 3.24
N TYR A 155 -12.39 -1.31 2.96
CA TYR A 155 -13.70 -1.97 3.04
C TYR A 155 -14.53 -1.89 1.76
N MET A 156 -14.08 -1.13 0.74
CA MET A 156 -14.84 -0.82 -0.49
C MET A 156 -16.18 -0.13 -0.21
N SER A 157 -16.33 0.46 0.96
CA SER A 157 -17.52 1.18 1.41
C SER A 157 -17.14 2.31 2.36
N VAL A 158 -17.99 3.32 2.43
CA VAL A 158 -17.87 4.45 3.37
C VAL A 158 -19.24 4.73 3.95
N GLU A 159 -19.33 4.72 5.27
CA GLU A 159 -20.52 5.14 6.01
C GLU A 159 -20.41 6.65 6.26
N PHE A 160 -21.25 7.44 5.59
CA PHE A 160 -21.19 8.90 5.70
C PHE A 160 -21.43 9.37 7.14
N GLY A 161 -22.31 8.69 7.90
CA GLY A 161 -22.55 8.99 9.30
C GLY A 161 -21.28 8.94 10.17
N GLU A 162 -20.38 7.97 9.94
CA GLU A 162 -19.10 7.90 10.65
C GLU A 162 -18.20 9.12 10.35
N ILE A 163 -18.27 9.64 9.11
CA ILE A 163 -17.51 10.83 8.71
C ILE A 163 -18.10 12.09 9.33
N ASP A 164 -19.42 12.22 9.30
CA ASP A 164 -20.13 13.37 9.89
C ASP A 164 -19.93 13.42 11.40
N GLU A 165 -20.04 12.30 12.12
CA GLU A 165 -19.77 12.24 13.57
C GLU A 165 -18.34 12.64 13.94
N ARG A 166 -17.39 12.33 13.06
CA ARG A 166 -15.96 12.59 13.34
C ARG A 166 -15.52 14.00 12.98
N PHE A 167 -16.11 14.60 11.97
CA PHE A 167 -15.61 15.86 11.39
C PHE A 167 -16.65 17.00 11.38
N GLY A 168 -17.90 16.70 11.71
CA GLY A 168 -18.96 17.66 11.97
C GLY A 168 -19.64 18.29 10.90
#